data_bc3a683082c1f37d8819cf56ffce9170
#
_entry.id   bc3a683082c1f37d8819cf56ffce9170
#
_cell.length_a   1.000
_cell.length_b   1.000
_cell.length_c   1.000
_cell.angle_alpha   90.00
_cell.angle_beta   90.00
_cell.angle_gamma   90.00
#
_symmetry.space_group_name_H-M   'P 1'
#
loop_
_entity.id
_entity.type
_entity.pdbx_description
1 polymer ?
#
loop_
_entity_poly.entity_id
_entity_poly.type
_entity_poly.pdbx_seq_one_letter_code
_entity_poly.pdbx_strand_id
1 'polypeptide(L)'
;MLLLDEPTNGLDPVGIAEIRELIKKLAKDGKTIIMASHLLDEVEKVCTHVAIMKKGTLITAGAVNEVLVNEDIVEVSSADVNQLFAVLQNYTSNIKAEKNDSTVHIHFPLGVARLDEINQYCFQQGITLNLLNLKRKSLEAKFFELTSN
;
A
#
# COMPACT_ATOMS: atom_id res chain seq x y z
N MET A 1 -23.25 1.91 -18.68
CA MET A 1 -22.31 2.67 -17.85
C MET A 1 -23.06 3.22 -16.65
N LEU A 2 -22.46 3.16 -15.47
CA LEU A 2 -22.99 3.70 -14.21
C LEU A 2 -22.02 4.76 -13.68
N LEU A 3 -22.55 5.85 -13.14
CA LEU A 3 -21.80 6.88 -12.43
C LEU A 3 -22.30 6.89 -10.99
N LEU A 4 -21.40 6.69 -10.05
CA LEU A 4 -21.70 6.64 -8.62
C LEU A 4 -20.90 7.73 -7.90
N ASP A 5 -21.58 8.55 -7.13
CA ASP A 5 -20.97 9.59 -6.31
C ASP A 5 -21.14 9.19 -4.84
N GLU A 6 -20.00 8.96 -4.15
CA GLU A 6 -19.91 8.54 -2.75
C GLU A 6 -20.88 7.39 -2.39
N PRO A 7 -20.87 6.24 -3.13
CA PRO A 7 -21.91 5.21 -3.00
C PRO A 7 -21.94 4.51 -1.64
N THR A 8 -20.89 4.63 -0.84
CA THR A 8 -20.76 4.02 0.50
C THR A 8 -20.89 5.04 1.63
N ASN A 9 -21.09 6.31 1.31
CA ASN A 9 -21.17 7.36 2.32
C ASN A 9 -22.40 7.20 3.22
N GLY A 10 -22.18 7.31 4.53
CA GLY A 10 -23.25 7.19 5.54
C GLY A 10 -23.74 5.76 5.81
N LEU A 11 -23.13 4.75 5.20
CA LEU A 11 -23.43 3.36 5.48
C LEU A 11 -22.60 2.82 6.66
N ASP A 12 -23.14 1.85 7.35
CA ASP A 12 -22.41 1.04 8.32
C ASP A 12 -21.44 0.04 7.60
N PRO A 13 -20.53 -0.61 8.32
CA PRO A 13 -19.57 -1.55 7.70
C PRO A 13 -20.25 -2.70 6.93
N VAL A 14 -21.44 -3.12 7.33
CA VAL A 14 -22.19 -4.18 6.64
C VAL A 14 -22.72 -3.67 5.31
N GLY A 15 -23.37 -2.49 5.32
CA GLY A 15 -23.86 -1.83 4.11
C GLY A 15 -22.72 -1.52 3.11
N ILE A 16 -21.55 -1.08 3.59
CA ILE A 16 -20.36 -0.88 2.75
C ILE A 16 -19.97 -2.19 2.06
N ALA A 17 -19.93 -3.31 2.79
CA ALA A 17 -19.61 -4.62 2.24
C ALA A 17 -20.64 -5.07 1.17
N GLU A 18 -21.93 -4.85 1.41
CA GLU A 18 -23.00 -5.19 0.46
C GLU A 18 -22.89 -4.37 -0.84
N ILE A 19 -22.68 -3.06 -0.75
CA ILE A 19 -22.48 -2.19 -1.92
C ILE A 19 -21.23 -2.62 -2.70
N ARG A 20 -20.14 -2.96 -2.00
CA ARG A 20 -18.92 -3.47 -2.64
C ARG A 20 -19.19 -4.71 -3.47
N GLU A 21 -19.89 -5.70 -2.93
CA GLU A 21 -20.19 -6.93 -3.63
C GLU A 21 -21.17 -6.69 -4.82
N LEU A 22 -22.13 -5.76 -4.66
CA LEU A 22 -23.01 -5.35 -5.74
C LEU A 22 -22.22 -4.72 -6.91
N ILE A 23 -21.31 -3.79 -6.62
CA ILE A 23 -20.47 -3.16 -7.65
C ILE A 23 -19.63 -4.21 -8.40
N LYS A 24 -18.98 -5.13 -7.66
CA LYS A 24 -18.20 -6.22 -8.27
C LYS A 24 -19.07 -7.12 -9.16
N LYS A 25 -20.28 -7.44 -8.72
CA LYS A 25 -21.22 -8.24 -9.51
C LYS A 25 -21.61 -7.53 -10.81
N LEU A 26 -21.99 -6.25 -10.73
CA LEU A 26 -22.34 -5.45 -11.89
C LEU A 26 -21.17 -5.32 -12.89
N ALA A 27 -19.94 -5.18 -12.39
CA ALA A 27 -18.75 -5.15 -13.23
C ALA A 27 -18.53 -6.50 -13.93
N LYS A 28 -18.71 -7.63 -13.24
CA LYS A 28 -18.66 -8.98 -13.84
C LYS A 28 -19.74 -9.19 -14.90
N ASP A 29 -20.90 -8.55 -14.73
CA ASP A 29 -22.01 -8.56 -15.72
C ASP A 29 -21.74 -7.60 -16.91
N GLY A 30 -20.50 -7.11 -17.05
CA GLY A 30 -20.06 -6.29 -18.18
C GLY A 30 -20.44 -4.81 -18.07
N LYS A 31 -20.82 -4.31 -16.90
CA LYS A 31 -21.11 -2.88 -16.70
C LYS A 31 -19.81 -2.10 -16.46
N THR A 32 -19.61 -1.02 -17.21
CA THR A 32 -18.61 -0.02 -16.89
C THR A 32 -19.12 0.87 -15.76
N ILE A 33 -18.35 1.00 -14.69
CA ILE A 33 -18.71 1.75 -13.49
C ILE A 33 -17.63 2.79 -13.23
N ILE A 34 -18.02 4.04 -13.06
CA ILE A 34 -17.16 5.12 -12.59
C ILE A 34 -17.70 5.55 -11.23
N MET A 35 -16.84 5.59 -10.22
CA MET A 35 -17.23 6.04 -8.88
C MET A 35 -16.28 7.13 -8.37
N ALA A 36 -16.84 8.13 -7.69
CA ALA A 36 -16.08 9.04 -6.86
C ALA A 36 -16.21 8.60 -5.40
N SER A 37 -15.12 8.59 -4.67
CA SER A 37 -15.10 8.25 -3.24
C SER A 37 -13.89 8.85 -2.54
N HIS A 38 -14.06 9.19 -1.27
CA HIS A 38 -12.97 9.57 -0.37
C HIS A 38 -12.47 8.38 0.48
N LEU A 39 -13.16 7.24 0.43
CA LEU A 39 -12.77 6.00 1.13
C LEU A 39 -11.81 5.21 0.25
N LEU A 40 -10.53 5.57 0.29
CA LEU A 40 -9.50 5.06 -0.62
C LEU A 40 -9.26 3.56 -0.48
N ASP A 41 -9.42 2.99 0.70
CA ASP A 41 -9.32 1.55 0.93
C ASP A 41 -10.48 0.77 0.25
N GLU A 42 -11.68 1.35 0.15
CA GLU A 42 -12.79 0.77 -0.61
C GLU A 42 -12.54 0.88 -2.13
N VAL A 43 -12.02 2.02 -2.60
CA VAL A 43 -11.60 2.19 -4.00
C VAL A 43 -10.57 1.12 -4.39
N GLU A 44 -9.57 0.88 -3.54
CA GLU A 44 -8.54 -0.14 -3.77
C GLU A 44 -9.12 -1.57 -3.87
N LYS A 45 -10.15 -1.88 -3.07
CA LYS A 45 -10.79 -3.21 -3.06
C LYS A 45 -11.74 -3.47 -4.24
N VAL A 46 -12.22 -2.41 -4.89
CA VAL A 46 -13.30 -2.50 -5.90
C VAL A 46 -12.84 -2.11 -7.29
N CYS A 47 -12.01 -1.07 -7.41
CA CYS A 47 -11.65 -0.49 -8.70
C CYS A 47 -10.49 -1.22 -9.35
N THR A 48 -10.52 -1.31 -10.68
CA THR A 48 -9.39 -1.78 -11.50
C THR A 48 -8.46 -0.64 -11.88
N HIS A 49 -9.00 0.57 -12.01
CA HIS A 49 -8.27 1.79 -12.38
C HIS A 49 -8.68 2.93 -11.44
N VAL A 50 -7.77 3.87 -11.26
CA VAL A 50 -8.00 5.09 -10.47
C VAL A 50 -7.52 6.32 -11.24
N ALA A 51 -8.16 7.44 -10.93
CA ALA A 51 -7.71 8.77 -11.33
C ALA A 51 -7.66 9.64 -10.06
N ILE A 52 -6.49 10.19 -9.75
CA ILE A 52 -6.30 11.10 -8.60
C ILE A 52 -6.36 12.54 -9.11
N MET A 53 -7.26 13.31 -8.51
CA MET A 53 -7.46 14.71 -8.84
C MET A 53 -7.16 15.61 -7.64
N LYS A 54 -6.60 16.79 -7.88
CA LYS A 54 -6.38 17.83 -6.88
C LYS A 54 -6.81 19.17 -7.46
N LYS A 55 -7.74 19.85 -6.80
CA LYS A 55 -8.27 21.17 -7.22
C LYS A 55 -8.68 21.22 -8.69
N GLY A 56 -9.38 20.21 -9.17
CA GLY A 56 -9.84 20.12 -10.56
C GLY A 56 -8.79 19.67 -11.59
N THR A 57 -7.54 19.43 -11.17
CA THR A 57 -6.46 18.98 -12.05
C THR A 57 -6.22 17.48 -11.85
N LEU A 58 -6.12 16.74 -12.96
CA LEU A 58 -5.73 15.35 -12.95
C LEU A 58 -4.22 15.24 -12.62
N ILE A 59 -3.88 14.56 -11.53
CA ILE A 59 -2.50 14.33 -11.10
C ILE A 59 -1.94 13.06 -11.72
N THR A 60 -2.70 11.97 -11.62
CA THR A 60 -2.33 10.68 -12.21
C THR A 60 -3.56 9.84 -12.48
N ALA A 61 -3.47 8.93 -13.45
CA ALA A 61 -4.48 7.92 -13.71
C ALA A 61 -3.79 6.65 -14.24
N GLY A 62 -4.35 5.49 -13.89
CA GLY A 62 -3.83 4.20 -14.33
C GLY A 62 -4.49 3.04 -13.61
N ALA A 63 -4.01 1.83 -13.85
CA ALA A 63 -4.43 0.67 -13.08
C ALA A 63 -4.04 0.85 -11.61
N VAL A 64 -4.90 0.37 -10.69
CA VAL A 64 -4.68 0.53 -9.23
C VAL A 64 -3.30 0.03 -8.82
N ASN A 65 -2.89 -1.13 -9.30
CA ASN A 65 -1.57 -1.72 -9.02
C ASN A 65 -0.39 -0.93 -9.62
N GLU A 66 -0.60 -0.13 -10.66
CA GLU A 66 0.43 0.73 -11.26
C GLU A 66 0.55 2.06 -10.51
N VAL A 67 -0.60 2.61 -10.10
CA VAL A 67 -0.66 3.87 -9.33
C VAL A 67 -0.19 3.66 -7.89
N LEU A 68 -0.47 2.50 -7.30
CA LEU A 68 -0.04 2.09 -5.97
C LEU A 68 1.45 1.75 -5.89
N VAL A 69 2.26 2.28 -6.72
CA VAL A 69 3.71 2.07 -6.72
C VAL A 69 4.21 0.69 -6.29
N ASN A 70 4.86 0.14 -7.12
CA ASN A 70 5.78 -0.94 -7.34
C ASN A 70 6.88 -1.15 -6.27
N GLU A 71 6.59 -0.94 -5.01
CA GLU A 71 7.53 -1.15 -3.91
C GLU A 71 6.92 -2.07 -2.85
N ASP A 72 7.65 -3.10 -2.50
CA ASP A 72 7.44 -3.85 -1.27
C ASP A 72 8.16 -3.11 -0.13
N ILE A 73 7.46 -2.80 0.95
CA ILE A 73 8.05 -2.23 2.15
C ILE A 73 8.11 -3.32 3.21
N VAL A 74 9.31 -3.72 3.59
CA VAL A 74 9.50 -4.67 4.69
C VAL A 74 9.75 -3.87 5.97
N GLU A 75 8.81 -3.98 6.90
CA GLU A 75 8.92 -3.41 8.24
C GLU A 75 9.55 -4.42 9.18
N VAL A 76 10.64 -4.05 9.79
CA VAL A 76 11.39 -4.90 10.72
C VAL A 76 11.64 -4.17 12.04
N SER A 77 11.70 -4.92 13.13
CA SER A 77 12.07 -4.40 14.45
C SER A 77 12.87 -5.42 15.25
N SER A 78 13.67 -4.93 16.18
CA SER A 78 14.43 -5.73 17.13
C SER A 78 14.54 -5.00 18.47
N ALA A 79 15.18 -5.62 19.45
CA ALA A 79 15.43 -5.00 20.75
C ALA A 79 16.30 -3.72 20.64
N ASP A 80 17.25 -3.69 19.70
CA ASP A 80 18.04 -2.50 19.35
C ASP A 80 17.84 -2.11 17.90
N VAL A 81 16.98 -1.12 17.68
CA VAL A 81 16.65 -0.59 16.34
C VAL A 81 17.84 0.12 15.68
N ASN A 82 18.77 0.71 16.46
CA ASN A 82 19.95 1.37 15.92
C ASN A 82 20.93 0.36 15.34
N GLN A 83 21.18 -0.73 16.07
CA GLN A 83 22.01 -1.83 15.61
C GLN A 83 21.37 -2.49 14.37
N LEU A 84 20.07 -2.74 14.40
CA LEU A 84 19.32 -3.28 13.28
C LEU A 84 19.46 -2.41 12.03
N PHE A 85 19.28 -1.10 12.16
CA PHE A 85 19.41 -0.16 11.05
C PHE A 85 20.81 -0.17 10.44
N ALA A 86 21.87 -0.13 11.28
CA ALA A 86 23.25 -0.17 10.83
C ALA A 86 23.58 -1.47 10.04
N VAL A 87 23.04 -2.60 10.49
CA VAL A 87 23.21 -3.90 9.81
C VAL A 87 22.46 -3.91 8.48
N LEU A 88 21.22 -3.42 8.44
CA LEU A 88 20.38 -3.44 7.24
C LEU A 88 20.86 -2.48 6.16
N GLN A 89 21.56 -1.40 6.50
CA GLN A 89 22.21 -0.52 5.51
C GLN A 89 23.24 -1.26 4.65
N ASN A 90 23.80 -2.36 5.16
CA ASN A 90 24.79 -3.19 4.45
C ASN A 90 24.17 -4.45 3.82
N TYR A 91 22.85 -4.65 3.96
CA TYR A 91 22.17 -5.86 3.45
C TYR A 91 22.29 -5.99 1.94
N THR A 92 22.01 -4.92 1.18
CA THR A 92 22.33 -4.84 -0.25
C THR A 92 22.56 -3.37 -0.67
N SER A 93 23.40 -3.16 -1.68
CA SER A 93 23.82 -1.82 -2.14
C SER A 93 22.73 -1.00 -2.86
N ASN A 94 21.57 -1.61 -3.20
CA ASN A 94 20.52 -0.96 -3.99
C ASN A 94 19.19 -0.80 -3.22
N ILE A 95 19.20 -0.95 -1.90
CA ILE A 95 17.99 -0.89 -1.10
C ILE A 95 18.04 0.33 -0.19
N LYS A 96 16.95 1.09 -0.20
CA LYS A 96 16.75 2.20 0.72
C LYS A 96 16.21 1.65 2.03
N ALA A 97 16.95 1.85 3.12
CA ALA A 97 16.48 1.61 4.47
C ALA A 97 16.17 2.93 5.16
N GLU A 98 15.02 3.04 5.80
CA GLU A 98 14.60 4.21 6.57
C GLU A 98 14.31 3.77 8.00
N LYS A 99 14.85 4.52 8.97
CA LYS A 99 14.58 4.30 10.38
C LYS A 99 13.37 5.15 10.80
N ASN A 100 12.39 4.51 11.37
CA ASN A 100 11.29 5.11 12.12
C ASN A 100 11.48 4.81 13.61
N ASP A 101 10.76 5.46 14.51
CA ASP A 101 10.98 5.43 15.97
C ASP A 101 11.38 4.05 16.52
N SER A 102 10.59 3.01 16.27
CA SER A 102 10.77 1.64 16.78
C SER A 102 10.96 0.59 15.70
N THR A 103 11.01 0.98 14.43
CA THR A 103 11.07 0.07 13.29
C THR A 103 12.05 0.57 12.23
N VAL A 104 12.47 -0.33 11.36
CA VAL A 104 13.19 0.00 10.12
C VAL A 104 12.33 -0.44 8.94
N HIS A 105 12.15 0.44 7.97
CA HIS A 105 11.50 0.14 6.71
C HIS A 105 12.55 -0.08 5.62
N ILE A 106 12.44 -1.20 4.93
CA ILE A 106 13.32 -1.55 3.81
C ILE A 106 12.48 -1.54 2.55
N HIS A 107 12.87 -0.76 1.55
CA HIS A 107 12.16 -0.59 0.30
C HIS A 107 12.74 -1.50 -0.78
N PHE A 108 11.93 -2.36 -1.35
CA PHE A 108 12.28 -3.29 -2.44
C PHE A 108 11.44 -3.03 -3.69
N PRO A 109 11.92 -3.33 -4.88
CA PRO A 109 11.05 -3.44 -6.04
C PRO A 109 9.94 -4.47 -5.79
N LEU A 110 8.77 -4.26 -6.37
CA LEU A 110 7.59 -5.12 -6.16
C LEU A 110 7.90 -6.60 -6.44
N GLY A 111 7.55 -7.47 -5.51
CA GLY A 111 7.71 -8.92 -5.61
C GLY A 111 9.14 -9.43 -5.41
N VAL A 112 10.08 -8.55 -5.05
CA VAL A 112 11.50 -8.91 -4.84
C VAL A 112 11.82 -9.18 -3.37
N ALA A 113 11.03 -8.65 -2.44
CA ALA A 113 11.28 -8.81 -1.01
C ALA A 113 11.23 -10.29 -0.58
N ARG A 114 12.29 -10.75 0.05
CA ARG A 114 12.44 -12.11 0.61
C ARG A 114 12.56 -12.02 2.12
N LEU A 115 11.45 -12.25 2.81
CA LEU A 115 11.41 -12.14 4.27
C LEU A 115 12.29 -13.18 4.96
N ASP A 116 12.35 -14.37 4.42
CA ASP A 116 13.20 -15.46 4.88
C ASP A 116 14.69 -15.10 4.81
N GLU A 117 15.14 -14.53 3.70
CA GLU A 117 16.52 -14.07 3.52
C GLU A 117 16.88 -12.93 4.47
N ILE A 118 15.96 -11.96 4.66
CA ILE A 118 16.15 -10.85 5.60
C ILE A 118 16.28 -11.37 7.04
N ASN A 119 15.39 -12.30 7.43
CA ASN A 119 15.44 -12.89 8.75
C ASN A 119 16.74 -13.65 8.98
N GLN A 120 17.15 -14.47 8.01
CA GLN A 120 18.40 -15.23 8.09
C GLN A 120 19.62 -14.30 8.17
N TYR A 121 19.64 -13.23 7.38
CA TYR A 121 20.73 -12.25 7.41
C TYR A 121 20.84 -11.58 8.78
N CYS A 122 19.73 -11.07 9.33
CA CYS A 122 19.71 -10.47 10.66
C CYS A 122 20.20 -11.44 11.74
N PHE A 123 19.74 -12.69 11.68
CA PHE A 123 20.15 -13.73 12.63
C PHE A 123 21.67 -14.02 12.56
N GLN A 124 22.25 -14.09 11.36
CA GLN A 124 23.69 -14.27 11.15
C GLN A 124 24.50 -13.09 11.71
N GLN A 125 23.92 -11.89 11.78
CA GLN A 125 24.51 -10.71 12.37
C GLN A 125 24.24 -10.61 13.89
N GLY A 126 23.70 -11.66 14.51
CA GLY A 126 23.39 -11.71 15.93
C GLY A 126 22.14 -10.91 16.35
N ILE A 127 21.27 -10.55 15.39
CA ILE A 127 20.04 -9.81 15.65
C ILE A 127 18.83 -10.74 15.55
N THR A 128 18.06 -10.80 16.64
CA THR A 128 16.76 -11.46 16.65
C THR A 128 15.68 -10.43 16.34
N LEU A 129 14.92 -10.66 15.28
CA LEU A 129 13.77 -9.82 14.92
C LEU A 129 12.57 -10.14 15.80
N ASN A 130 11.89 -9.11 16.30
CA ASN A 130 10.61 -9.22 17.00
C ASN A 130 9.42 -8.80 16.12
N LEU A 131 9.70 -8.17 14.97
CA LEU A 131 8.75 -7.86 13.92
C LEU A 131 9.41 -8.06 12.56
N LEU A 132 8.71 -8.72 11.66
CA LEU A 132 9.08 -8.88 10.24
C LEU A 132 7.78 -8.96 9.45
N ASN A 133 7.43 -7.89 8.75
CA ASN A 133 6.16 -7.77 8.04
C ASN A 133 6.34 -7.12 6.67
N LEU A 134 5.66 -7.67 5.66
CA LEU A 134 5.59 -7.08 4.33
C LEU A 134 4.39 -6.14 4.27
N LYS A 135 4.65 -4.85 4.14
CA LYS A 135 3.64 -3.82 3.91
C LYS A 135 3.60 -3.47 2.42
N ARG A 136 2.41 -3.35 1.89
CA ARG A 136 2.18 -2.71 0.59
C ARG A 136 1.74 -1.27 0.82
N LYS A 137 2.22 -0.35 -0.01
CA LYS A 137 1.75 1.04 0.03
C LYS A 137 0.26 1.06 -0.27
N SER A 138 -0.55 1.64 0.59
CA SER A 138 -1.99 1.81 0.36
C SER A 138 -2.24 2.98 -0.61
N LEU A 139 -3.40 2.97 -1.26
CA LEU A 139 -3.86 4.09 -2.09
C LEU A 139 -3.94 5.39 -1.28
N GLU A 140 -4.26 5.28 0.01
CA GLU A 140 -4.27 6.42 0.93
C GLU A 140 -2.88 7.04 1.11
N ALA A 141 -1.85 6.23 1.38
CA ALA A 141 -0.47 6.72 1.49
C ALA A 141 -0.01 7.39 0.19
N LYS A 142 -0.34 6.79 -0.96
CA LYS A 142 -0.01 7.37 -2.27
C LYS A 142 -0.77 8.66 -2.56
N PHE A 143 -2.04 8.73 -2.20
CA PHE A 143 -2.84 9.95 -2.32
C PHE A 143 -2.22 11.10 -1.52
N PHE A 144 -1.86 10.88 -0.26
CA PHE A 144 -1.20 11.90 0.56
C PHE A 144 0.14 12.33 -0.04
N GLU A 145 0.97 11.41 -0.49
CA GLU A 145 2.24 11.73 -1.16
C GLU A 145 2.03 12.69 -2.35
N LEU A 146 1.06 12.41 -3.22
CA LEU A 146 0.78 13.18 -4.42
C LEU A 146 0.05 14.51 -4.14
N THR A 147 -0.68 14.59 -3.02
CA THR A 147 -1.51 15.74 -2.71
C THR A 147 -0.96 16.69 -1.64
N SER A 148 0.11 16.30 -0.91
CA SER A 148 0.70 17.09 0.18
C SER A 148 1.64 18.22 -0.26
N ASN A 149 1.85 18.41 -1.56
CA ASN A 149 2.65 19.51 -2.13
C ASN A 149 1.77 20.66 -2.64
#